data_d7ffdd1fa962c794180c1ec8a1821d32
#
_entry.id   d7ffdd1fa962c794180c1ec8a1821d32
#
_cell.length_a   1.000
_cell.length_b   1.000
_cell.length_c   1.000
_cell.angle_alpha   90.00
_cell.angle_beta   90.00
_cell.angle_gamma   90.00
#
_symmetry.space_group_name_H-M   'P 1'
#
loop_
_entity.id
_entity.type
_entity.pdbx_description
1 polymer ?
#
loop_
_entity_poly.entity_id
_entity_poly.type
_entity_poly.pdbx_seq_one_letter_code
_entity_poly.pdbx_strand_id
1 'polypeptide(L)'
;MSAGEPGAWGVDRLVLLAPIEPATTGNGLAMRAELFRCAAAVELDVETVVVPVAGRLVAADSSVTIVAVDAERARSGALALAADPAWSDRLALASPLPLPARLASPGLVDEVACAVDSSGTVAVHVVRAYMAPLGIALGERLGARWTTLDLDDDDAAFASAFGDLDAARAYERLLGVFGPEFHGLCAASADEAVSIGRRHRLAVDSLPNAVRVRGLPASRPVRAVSRETSLLFVSNLTYQPNVEAAEQLVGTILPALRDRLAGRVSVTLVGPHAGRLEHLRADDVEVTGFVPSLESFYASATVVVAPIRHGAGTRIKLLEAFAYGVPVVASSAAANGLEVVDGRHLLLADNCDEAVAAIEAILAEEGLAPRLIDEAGRLVRARYSFEVVAPAVRDFFARADARARSGQRATID
;
A
#
# COMPACT_ATOMS: atom_id res chain seq x y z
N MET A 1 -27.95 -2.65 -33.95
CA MET A 1 -27.34 -3.12 -32.67
C MET A 1 -27.81 -2.11 -31.63
N SER A 2 -28.71 -2.54 -30.73
CA SER A 2 -29.18 -1.68 -29.63
C SER A 2 -27.98 -1.33 -28.74
N ALA A 3 -27.78 -0.04 -28.45
CA ALA A 3 -26.88 0.35 -27.40
C ALA A 3 -27.39 -0.32 -26.12
N GLY A 4 -26.61 -1.28 -25.57
CA GLY A 4 -26.87 -1.85 -24.26
C GLY A 4 -26.91 -0.78 -23.22
N GLU A 5 -27.67 -0.97 -22.16
CA GLU A 5 -27.61 -0.04 -21.02
C GLU A 5 -26.16 0.03 -20.56
N PRO A 6 -25.64 1.24 -20.26
CA PRO A 6 -24.28 1.38 -19.77
C PRO A 6 -24.14 0.58 -18.46
N GLY A 7 -23.00 -0.11 -18.31
CA GLY A 7 -22.68 -0.87 -17.11
C GLY A 7 -22.69 0.00 -15.83
N ALA A 8 -22.33 -0.59 -14.70
CA ALA A 8 -22.26 0.13 -13.44
C ALA A 8 -21.36 1.36 -13.57
N TRP A 9 -21.74 2.44 -12.92
CA TRP A 9 -21.05 3.74 -12.96
C TRP A 9 -20.86 4.30 -14.38
N GLY A 10 -21.79 3.98 -15.31
CA GLY A 10 -21.84 4.49 -16.67
C GLY A 10 -20.69 4.04 -17.56
N VAL A 11 -19.99 2.97 -17.21
CA VAL A 11 -18.87 2.39 -17.95
C VAL A 11 -19.01 0.88 -18.06
N ASP A 12 -18.43 0.32 -19.10
CA ASP A 12 -18.40 -1.12 -19.36
C ASP A 12 -17.12 -1.75 -18.80
N ARG A 13 -16.05 -0.96 -18.73
CA ARG A 13 -14.71 -1.43 -18.36
C ARG A 13 -13.96 -0.44 -17.49
N LEU A 14 -13.16 -0.98 -16.56
CA LEU A 14 -12.17 -0.24 -15.79
C LEU A 14 -10.75 -0.66 -16.20
N VAL A 15 -9.93 0.29 -16.58
CA VAL A 15 -8.48 0.12 -16.70
C VAL A 15 -7.84 0.47 -15.37
N LEU A 16 -7.26 -0.51 -14.71
CA LEU A 16 -6.44 -0.33 -13.51
C LEU A 16 -4.98 -0.13 -13.92
N LEU A 17 -4.47 1.09 -13.75
CA LEU A 17 -3.08 1.43 -14.03
C LEU A 17 -2.29 1.46 -12.72
N ALA A 18 -1.34 0.52 -12.55
CA ALA A 18 -0.59 0.36 -11.33
C ALA A 18 0.93 0.22 -11.57
N PRO A 19 1.79 0.59 -10.62
CA PRO A 19 3.24 0.40 -10.73
C PRO A 19 3.71 -0.99 -10.30
N ILE A 20 2.80 -1.84 -9.84
CA ILE A 20 3.06 -3.17 -9.31
C ILE A 20 1.89 -4.11 -9.66
N GLU A 21 2.20 -5.37 -9.84
CA GLU A 21 1.17 -6.41 -10.02
C GLU A 21 0.31 -6.55 -8.76
N PRO A 22 -1.04 -6.52 -8.89
CA PRO A 22 -1.94 -6.75 -7.77
C PRO A 22 -1.71 -8.11 -7.09
N ALA A 23 -1.74 -8.14 -5.77
CA ALA A 23 -1.55 -9.35 -4.99
C ALA A 23 -2.39 -9.35 -3.71
N THR A 24 -2.72 -10.53 -3.19
CA THR A 24 -3.54 -10.68 -1.99
C THR A 24 -2.75 -10.62 -0.68
N THR A 25 -1.42 -10.68 -0.72
CA THR A 25 -0.53 -10.74 0.45
C THR A 25 0.86 -10.17 0.14
N GLY A 26 1.60 -9.82 1.15
CA GLY A 26 3.06 -9.63 1.12
C GLY A 26 3.57 -8.26 0.71
N ASN A 27 2.80 -7.46 -0.01
CA ASN A 27 3.16 -6.09 -0.37
C ASN A 27 1.94 -5.17 -0.27
N GLY A 28 2.02 -4.15 0.58
CA GLY A 28 0.89 -3.25 0.84
C GLY A 28 0.32 -2.60 -0.41
N LEU A 29 1.19 -2.07 -1.28
CA LEU A 29 0.76 -1.43 -2.52
C LEU A 29 0.11 -2.44 -3.50
N ALA A 30 0.65 -3.66 -3.60
CA ALA A 30 0.06 -4.71 -4.42
C ALA A 30 -1.31 -5.16 -3.87
N MET A 31 -1.45 -5.25 -2.54
CA MET A 31 -2.72 -5.57 -1.88
C MET A 31 -3.75 -4.46 -2.06
N ARG A 32 -3.29 -3.21 -2.09
CA ARG A 32 -4.15 -2.06 -2.36
C ARG A 32 -4.64 -2.04 -3.81
N ALA A 33 -3.77 -2.27 -4.79
CA ALA A 33 -4.16 -2.43 -6.19
C ALA A 33 -5.16 -3.59 -6.37
N GLU A 34 -4.96 -4.70 -5.68
CA GLU A 34 -5.87 -5.85 -5.66
C GLU A 34 -7.24 -5.52 -5.04
N LEU A 35 -7.27 -4.67 -4.01
CA LEU A 35 -8.52 -4.18 -3.41
C LEU A 35 -9.38 -3.47 -4.47
N PHE A 36 -8.79 -2.51 -5.21
CA PHE A 36 -9.50 -1.78 -6.25
C PHE A 36 -9.92 -2.69 -7.39
N ARG A 37 -9.03 -3.57 -7.85
CA ARG A 37 -9.31 -4.56 -8.90
C ARG A 37 -10.51 -5.44 -8.54
N CYS A 38 -10.47 -6.06 -7.38
CA CYS A 38 -11.54 -6.95 -6.95
C CYS A 38 -12.85 -6.21 -6.63
N ALA A 39 -12.78 -4.99 -6.09
CA ALA A 39 -13.97 -4.20 -5.81
C ALA A 39 -14.71 -3.81 -7.11
N ALA A 40 -13.96 -3.47 -8.17
CA ALA A 40 -14.52 -3.14 -9.48
C ALA A 40 -15.00 -4.39 -10.25
N ALA A 41 -14.27 -5.50 -10.17
CA ALA A 41 -14.57 -6.72 -10.91
C ALA A 41 -15.90 -7.40 -10.53
N VAL A 42 -16.56 -6.92 -9.48
CA VAL A 42 -17.94 -7.36 -9.15
C VAL A 42 -18.94 -6.86 -10.19
N GLU A 43 -18.69 -5.71 -10.83
CA GLU A 43 -19.65 -4.99 -11.65
C GLU A 43 -19.12 -4.65 -13.04
N LEU A 44 -17.81 -4.64 -13.24
CA LEU A 44 -17.13 -4.24 -14.47
C LEU A 44 -16.15 -5.31 -14.94
N ASP A 45 -15.87 -5.30 -16.23
CA ASP A 45 -14.65 -5.91 -16.77
C ASP A 45 -13.44 -5.05 -16.34
N VAL A 46 -12.41 -5.67 -15.76
CA VAL A 46 -11.23 -4.97 -15.24
C VAL A 46 -9.97 -5.43 -15.96
N GLU A 47 -9.38 -4.53 -16.70
CA GLU A 47 -8.07 -4.74 -17.29
C GLU A 47 -6.99 -4.11 -16.41
N THR A 48 -5.98 -4.90 -16.06
CA THR A 48 -4.87 -4.43 -15.24
C THR A 48 -3.64 -4.20 -16.12
N VAL A 49 -3.15 -2.97 -16.11
CA VAL A 49 -1.90 -2.60 -16.77
C VAL A 49 -0.87 -2.22 -15.71
N VAL A 50 0.24 -2.91 -15.71
CA VAL A 50 1.35 -2.65 -14.79
C VAL A 50 2.49 -1.97 -15.53
N VAL A 51 2.86 -0.78 -15.05
CA VAL A 51 4.01 -0.01 -15.52
C VAL A 51 5.03 0.06 -14.39
N PRO A 52 5.96 -0.91 -14.29
CA PRO A 52 6.91 -0.98 -13.20
C PRO A 52 7.91 0.16 -13.25
N VAL A 53 7.96 0.98 -12.22
CA VAL A 53 8.91 2.11 -12.10
C VAL A 53 10.20 1.72 -11.34
N ALA A 54 10.26 0.50 -10.80
CA ALA A 54 11.44 -0.06 -10.13
C ALA A 54 11.50 -1.58 -10.37
N GLY A 55 12.55 -2.02 -11.05
CA GLY A 55 12.79 -3.44 -11.27
C GLY A 55 12.11 -4.02 -12.52
N ARG A 56 12.46 -5.27 -12.85
CA ARG A 56 11.85 -6.04 -13.93
C ARG A 56 10.83 -6.99 -13.32
N LEU A 57 9.56 -6.83 -13.69
CA LEU A 57 8.51 -7.77 -13.31
C LEU A 57 8.28 -8.77 -14.45
N VAL A 58 7.95 -9.99 -14.07
CA VAL A 58 7.41 -11.01 -14.97
C VAL A 58 6.00 -11.28 -14.44
N ALA A 59 4.98 -11.13 -15.28
CA ALA A 59 3.61 -11.39 -14.87
C ALA A 59 3.45 -12.82 -14.36
N ALA A 60 2.90 -12.96 -13.18
CA ALA A 60 2.51 -14.24 -12.62
C ALA A 60 1.12 -14.68 -13.13
N ASP A 61 0.29 -13.71 -13.55
CA ASP A 61 -1.06 -13.92 -14.06
C ASP A 61 -1.19 -13.42 -15.50
N SER A 62 -1.77 -14.24 -16.39
CA SER A 62 -2.04 -13.90 -17.78
C SER A 62 -3.09 -12.79 -17.98
N SER A 63 -3.85 -12.45 -16.94
CA SER A 63 -4.82 -11.35 -16.93
C SER A 63 -4.19 -9.97 -16.71
N VAL A 64 -2.88 -9.92 -16.46
CA VAL A 64 -2.12 -8.69 -16.19
C VAL A 64 -1.22 -8.38 -17.37
N THR A 65 -1.38 -7.20 -17.95
CA THR A 65 -0.48 -6.69 -18.99
C THR A 65 0.65 -5.89 -18.37
N ILE A 66 1.89 -6.28 -18.63
CA ILE A 66 3.08 -5.53 -18.16
C ILE A 66 3.66 -4.72 -19.32
N VAL A 67 3.71 -3.40 -19.14
CA VAL A 67 4.42 -2.48 -20.05
C VAL A 67 5.76 -2.11 -19.43
N ALA A 68 6.83 -2.73 -19.94
CA ALA A 68 8.17 -2.52 -19.43
C ALA A 68 8.69 -1.12 -19.78
N VAL A 69 9.24 -0.44 -18.77
CA VAL A 69 9.87 0.88 -18.92
C VAL A 69 11.37 0.74 -18.82
N ASP A 70 12.11 1.19 -19.82
CA ASP A 70 13.53 1.44 -19.73
C ASP A 70 13.84 2.95 -19.72
N ALA A 71 15.05 3.31 -19.27
CA ALA A 71 15.45 4.71 -19.12
C ALA A 71 15.59 5.45 -20.46
N GLU A 72 15.75 4.75 -21.57
CA GLU A 72 15.85 5.33 -22.92
C GLU A 72 14.46 5.67 -23.45
N ARG A 73 13.52 4.76 -23.31
CA ARG A 73 12.09 4.97 -23.61
C ARG A 73 11.50 6.10 -22.78
N ALA A 74 11.79 6.14 -21.47
CA ALA A 74 11.33 7.22 -20.60
C ALA A 74 11.86 8.59 -21.05
N ARG A 75 13.10 8.67 -21.51
CA ARG A 75 13.71 9.91 -22.02
C ARG A 75 13.11 10.33 -23.36
N SER A 76 12.99 9.42 -24.32
CA SER A 76 12.41 9.72 -25.64
C SER A 76 10.95 10.07 -25.55
N GLY A 77 10.19 9.43 -24.69
CA GLY A 77 8.80 9.76 -24.40
C GLY A 77 8.62 11.16 -23.77
N ALA A 78 9.44 11.51 -22.79
CA ALA A 78 9.44 12.84 -22.19
C ALA A 78 9.78 13.95 -23.20
N LEU A 79 10.71 13.69 -24.13
CA LEU A 79 11.07 14.63 -25.20
C LEU A 79 9.94 14.79 -26.22
N ALA A 80 9.26 13.72 -26.60
CA ALA A 80 8.13 13.77 -27.52
C ALA A 80 6.96 14.58 -26.95
N LEU A 81 6.70 14.47 -25.64
CA LEU A 81 5.64 15.21 -24.95
C LEU A 81 5.99 16.66 -24.68
N ALA A 82 7.27 16.97 -24.47
CA ALA A 82 7.70 18.37 -24.37
C ALA A 82 7.51 19.13 -25.69
N ALA A 83 7.35 18.43 -26.80
CA ALA A 83 7.02 19.00 -28.10
C ALA A 83 5.50 19.17 -28.34
N ASP A 84 4.65 18.56 -27.52
CA ASP A 84 3.20 18.76 -27.57
C ASP A 84 2.80 20.00 -26.74
N PRO A 85 2.26 21.07 -27.36
CA PRO A 85 1.87 22.27 -26.63
C PRO A 85 0.86 22.03 -25.51
N ALA A 86 -0.03 21.03 -25.64
CA ALA A 86 -1.04 20.70 -24.62
C ALA A 86 -0.41 20.13 -23.34
N TRP A 87 0.76 19.50 -23.44
CA TRP A 87 1.46 18.88 -22.33
C TRP A 87 2.66 19.69 -21.83
N SER A 88 3.29 20.50 -22.69
CA SER A 88 4.48 21.28 -22.35
C SER A 88 4.26 22.18 -21.14
N ASP A 89 3.13 22.88 -21.08
CA ASP A 89 2.81 23.78 -19.97
C ASP A 89 2.54 23.03 -18.67
N ARG A 90 1.78 21.93 -18.72
CA ARG A 90 1.52 21.05 -17.56
C ARG A 90 2.83 20.50 -17.00
N LEU A 91 3.71 19.97 -17.86
CA LEU A 91 4.98 19.41 -17.46
C LEU A 91 5.94 20.49 -16.93
N ALA A 92 5.94 21.68 -17.50
CA ALA A 92 6.74 22.80 -17.00
C ALA A 92 6.30 23.25 -15.60
N LEU A 93 5.00 23.34 -15.34
CA LEU A 93 4.43 23.66 -14.03
C LEU A 93 4.75 22.60 -12.98
N ALA A 94 4.72 21.31 -13.35
CA ALA A 94 5.04 20.20 -12.46
C ALA A 94 6.54 19.92 -12.31
N SER A 95 7.40 20.63 -13.07
CA SER A 95 8.85 20.38 -13.07
C SER A 95 9.55 20.91 -11.81
N PRO A 96 10.59 20.21 -11.33
CA PRO A 96 11.03 18.90 -11.76
C PRO A 96 10.09 17.78 -11.29
N LEU A 97 9.76 16.85 -12.18
CA LEU A 97 8.99 15.68 -11.81
C LEU A 97 9.79 14.76 -10.89
N PRO A 98 9.16 14.09 -9.92
CA PRO A 98 9.78 13.00 -9.17
C PRO A 98 10.31 11.91 -10.11
N LEU A 99 11.41 11.23 -9.73
CA LEU A 99 11.99 10.18 -10.58
C LEU A 99 10.97 9.11 -11.01
N PRO A 100 10.13 8.56 -10.12
CA PRO A 100 9.10 7.60 -10.55
C PRO A 100 8.14 8.15 -11.61
N ALA A 101 7.74 9.43 -11.50
CA ALA A 101 6.86 10.07 -12.49
C ALA A 101 7.53 10.27 -13.85
N ARG A 102 8.86 10.44 -13.89
CA ARG A 102 9.62 10.50 -15.14
C ARG A 102 9.63 9.15 -15.86
N LEU A 103 9.68 8.05 -15.10
CA LEU A 103 9.63 6.69 -15.63
C LEU A 103 8.23 6.33 -16.12
N ALA A 104 7.18 6.73 -15.38
CA ALA A 104 5.78 6.60 -15.77
C ALA A 104 5.30 7.81 -16.59
N SER A 105 6.08 8.23 -17.58
CA SER A 105 5.79 9.44 -18.36
C SER A 105 4.65 9.23 -19.35
N PRO A 106 3.91 10.30 -19.71
CA PRO A 106 2.89 10.24 -20.76
C PRO A 106 3.39 9.72 -22.12
N GLY A 107 4.70 9.71 -22.38
CA GLY A 107 5.27 9.11 -23.59
C GLY A 107 5.04 7.62 -23.77
N LEU A 108 4.53 6.94 -22.72
CA LEU A 108 4.14 5.54 -22.77
C LEU A 108 2.64 5.37 -23.11
N VAL A 109 1.90 6.46 -23.26
CA VAL A 109 0.43 6.41 -23.39
C VAL A 109 -0.04 5.54 -24.55
N ASP A 110 0.59 5.65 -25.73
CA ASP A 110 0.20 4.87 -26.90
C ASP A 110 0.48 3.38 -26.71
N GLU A 111 1.59 3.03 -26.09
CA GLU A 111 1.93 1.64 -25.78
C GLU A 111 0.95 1.05 -24.76
N VAL A 112 0.64 1.78 -23.70
CA VAL A 112 -0.35 1.37 -22.70
C VAL A 112 -1.74 1.29 -23.31
N ALA A 113 -2.14 2.24 -24.14
CA ALA A 113 -3.44 2.25 -24.82
C ALA A 113 -3.58 1.10 -25.83
N CYS A 114 -2.50 0.73 -26.52
CA CYS A 114 -2.49 -0.44 -27.43
C CYS A 114 -2.60 -1.77 -26.69
N ALA A 115 -2.23 -1.80 -25.41
CA ALA A 115 -2.30 -3.00 -24.57
C ALA A 115 -3.69 -3.23 -23.95
N VAL A 116 -4.63 -2.29 -24.13
CA VAL A 116 -5.95 -2.28 -23.52
C VAL A 116 -7.02 -2.44 -24.60
N ASP A 117 -8.03 -3.25 -24.34
CA ASP A 117 -9.24 -3.25 -25.15
C ASP A 117 -10.08 -2.01 -24.84
N SER A 118 -10.14 -1.08 -25.77
CA SER A 118 -10.90 0.17 -25.67
C SER A 118 -12.34 0.07 -26.21
N SER A 119 -12.86 -1.15 -26.40
CA SER A 119 -14.26 -1.34 -26.80
C SER A 119 -15.22 -0.96 -25.66
N GLY A 120 -16.29 -0.25 -25.98
CA GLY A 120 -17.27 0.24 -25.00
C GLY A 120 -16.81 1.52 -24.28
N THR A 121 -17.49 1.84 -23.19
CA THR A 121 -17.20 3.01 -22.36
C THR A 121 -16.18 2.64 -21.28
N VAL A 122 -15.07 3.36 -21.24
CA VAL A 122 -13.93 3.05 -20.38
C VAL A 122 -13.81 4.08 -19.23
N ALA A 123 -13.34 3.61 -18.09
CA ALA A 123 -12.82 4.44 -17.02
C ALA A 123 -11.37 4.06 -16.68
N VAL A 124 -10.61 4.96 -16.06
CA VAL A 124 -9.23 4.70 -15.64
C VAL A 124 -9.08 4.94 -14.15
N HIS A 125 -8.59 3.94 -13.43
CA HIS A 125 -8.16 4.08 -12.04
C HIS A 125 -6.64 3.96 -11.94
N VAL A 126 -6.02 4.95 -11.34
CA VAL A 126 -4.58 5.11 -11.26
C VAL A 126 -4.12 4.90 -9.83
N VAL A 127 -3.09 4.10 -9.63
CA VAL A 127 -2.51 3.84 -8.31
C VAL A 127 -1.16 4.55 -8.19
N ARG A 128 -0.98 5.35 -7.17
CA ARG A 128 0.16 6.21 -6.79
C ARG A 128 0.21 7.55 -7.53
N ALA A 129 0.51 8.59 -6.75
CA ALA A 129 0.58 9.98 -7.24
C ALA A 129 1.52 10.16 -8.44
N TYR A 130 2.66 9.48 -8.46
CA TYR A 130 3.62 9.60 -9.57
C TYR A 130 3.15 8.97 -10.89
N MET A 131 2.08 8.18 -10.89
CA MET A 131 1.44 7.67 -12.10
C MET A 131 0.43 8.67 -12.69
N ALA A 132 0.11 9.76 -11.99
CA ALA A 132 -0.93 10.69 -12.40
C ALA A 132 -0.76 11.26 -13.83
N PRO A 133 0.44 11.71 -14.28
CA PRO A 133 0.60 12.20 -15.66
C PRO A 133 0.25 11.15 -16.72
N LEU A 134 0.73 9.91 -16.54
CA LEU A 134 0.43 8.82 -17.46
C LEU A 134 -1.07 8.48 -17.42
N GLY A 135 -1.66 8.47 -16.22
CA GLY A 135 -3.08 8.15 -16.03
C GLY A 135 -4.01 9.17 -16.69
N ILE A 136 -3.71 10.47 -16.60
CA ILE A 136 -4.48 11.53 -17.29
C ILE A 136 -4.32 11.37 -18.81
N ALA A 137 -3.09 11.22 -19.32
CA ALA A 137 -2.84 11.04 -20.74
C ALA A 137 -3.54 9.80 -21.30
N LEU A 138 -3.54 8.69 -20.54
CA LEU A 138 -4.25 7.48 -20.91
C LEU A 138 -5.77 7.71 -20.92
N GLY A 139 -6.31 8.38 -19.93
CA GLY A 139 -7.72 8.75 -19.88
C GLY A 139 -8.16 9.60 -21.08
N GLU A 140 -7.37 10.61 -21.45
CA GLU A 140 -7.59 11.41 -22.65
C GLU A 140 -7.51 10.57 -23.93
N ARG A 141 -6.51 9.72 -24.06
CA ARG A 141 -6.27 8.84 -25.22
C ARG A 141 -7.36 7.81 -25.45
N LEU A 142 -7.92 7.24 -24.36
CA LEU A 142 -9.02 6.27 -24.41
C LEU A 142 -10.40 6.91 -24.43
N GLY A 143 -10.51 8.23 -24.31
CA GLY A 143 -11.79 8.92 -24.13
C GLY A 143 -12.52 8.46 -22.87
N ALA A 144 -11.76 8.24 -21.77
CA ALA A 144 -12.33 7.72 -20.54
C ALA A 144 -13.41 8.63 -19.97
N ARG A 145 -14.54 8.04 -19.58
CA ARG A 145 -15.66 8.77 -18.99
C ARG A 145 -15.31 9.45 -17.69
N TRP A 146 -14.54 8.76 -16.86
CA TRP A 146 -13.97 9.33 -15.64
C TRP A 146 -12.59 8.70 -15.33
N THR A 147 -11.81 9.46 -14.59
CA THR A 147 -10.49 9.07 -14.10
C THR A 147 -10.44 9.23 -12.59
N THR A 148 -9.82 8.30 -11.90
CA THR A 148 -9.61 8.37 -10.45
C THR A 148 -8.15 8.07 -10.09
N LEU A 149 -7.70 8.64 -8.96
CA LEU A 149 -6.34 8.48 -8.46
C LEU A 149 -6.36 8.01 -7.01
N ASP A 150 -5.74 6.89 -6.77
CA ASP A 150 -5.36 6.45 -5.44
C ASP A 150 -3.95 6.93 -5.11
N LEU A 151 -3.84 7.76 -4.09
CA LEU A 151 -2.56 8.27 -3.63
C LEU A 151 -1.80 7.22 -2.81
N ASP A 152 -2.53 6.29 -2.16
CA ASP A 152 -2.03 5.35 -1.16
C ASP A 152 -1.46 6.11 0.05
N ASP A 153 -0.23 6.58 -0.04
CA ASP A 153 0.48 7.38 0.97
C ASP A 153 0.70 8.83 0.51
N ASP A 154 1.06 9.70 1.45
CA ASP A 154 1.52 11.08 1.17
C ASP A 154 3.02 11.06 0.79
N ASP A 155 3.31 10.90 -0.51
CA ASP A 155 4.68 10.85 -1.04
C ASP A 155 5.50 12.11 -0.69
N ALA A 156 4.88 13.28 -0.62
CA ALA A 156 5.55 14.54 -0.29
C ALA A 156 5.94 14.60 1.20
N ALA A 157 5.01 14.24 2.08
CA ALA A 157 5.29 14.14 3.51
C ALA A 157 6.36 13.06 3.79
N PHE A 158 6.27 11.93 3.07
CA PHE A 158 7.26 10.87 3.13
C PHE A 158 8.67 11.38 2.77
N ALA A 159 8.84 11.99 1.59
CA ALA A 159 10.12 12.52 1.15
C ALA A 159 10.69 13.57 2.15
N SER A 160 9.82 14.45 2.65
CA SER A 160 10.17 15.45 3.67
C SER A 160 10.69 14.81 4.97
N ALA A 161 10.06 13.74 5.44
CA ALA A 161 10.47 13.03 6.66
C ALA A 161 11.87 12.40 6.54
N PHE A 162 12.32 12.11 5.30
CA PHE A 162 13.68 11.64 5.00
C PHE A 162 14.67 12.76 4.67
N GLY A 163 14.25 14.02 4.78
CA GLY A 163 15.09 15.18 4.47
C GLY A 163 15.27 15.45 2.98
N ASP A 164 14.59 14.70 2.09
CA ASP A 164 14.61 14.96 0.65
C ASP A 164 13.56 16.03 0.30
N LEU A 165 13.91 17.27 0.61
CA LEU A 165 13.04 18.42 0.39
C LEU A 165 12.80 18.71 -1.10
N ASP A 166 13.69 18.30 -1.98
CA ASP A 166 13.54 18.48 -3.42
C ASP A 166 12.52 17.49 -3.99
N ALA A 167 12.61 16.22 -3.59
CA ALA A 167 11.58 15.24 -3.90
C ALA A 167 10.21 15.64 -3.31
N ALA A 168 10.18 16.10 -2.06
CA ALA A 168 8.93 16.58 -1.43
C ALA A 168 8.27 17.69 -2.25
N ARG A 169 9.03 18.72 -2.64
CA ARG A 169 8.53 19.80 -3.50
C ARG A 169 8.09 19.32 -4.89
N ALA A 170 8.79 18.31 -5.42
CA ALA A 170 8.44 17.74 -6.72
C ALA A 170 7.09 17.01 -6.67
N TYR A 171 6.82 16.24 -5.59
CA TYR A 171 5.53 15.60 -5.36
C TYR A 171 4.40 16.60 -5.11
N GLU A 172 4.66 17.67 -4.34
CA GLU A 172 3.68 18.74 -4.12
C GLU A 172 3.26 19.42 -5.45
N ARG A 173 4.23 19.72 -6.33
CA ARG A 173 3.92 20.29 -7.65
C ARG A 173 3.18 19.31 -8.53
N LEU A 174 3.62 18.05 -8.57
CA LEU A 174 2.98 17.00 -9.35
C LEU A 174 1.49 16.92 -9.01
N LEU A 175 1.19 16.80 -7.71
CA LEU A 175 -0.18 16.66 -7.25
C LEU A 175 -0.98 17.97 -7.43
N GLY A 176 -0.35 19.13 -7.23
CA GLY A 176 -0.97 20.43 -7.47
C GLY A 176 -1.38 20.66 -8.93
N VAL A 177 -0.64 20.10 -9.89
CA VAL A 177 -0.94 20.21 -11.32
C VAL A 177 -1.94 19.15 -11.78
N PHE A 178 -1.70 17.88 -11.44
CA PHE A 178 -2.49 16.77 -11.99
C PHE A 178 -3.66 16.34 -11.10
N GLY A 179 -3.60 16.58 -9.79
CA GLY A 179 -4.69 16.23 -8.88
C GLY A 179 -6.05 16.82 -9.29
N PRO A 180 -6.12 18.12 -9.63
CA PRO A 180 -7.37 18.75 -10.05
C PRO A 180 -8.01 18.16 -11.32
N GLU A 181 -7.29 17.36 -12.08
CA GLU A 181 -7.79 16.76 -13.32
C GLU A 181 -8.55 15.45 -13.11
N PHE A 182 -8.46 14.86 -11.92
CA PHE A 182 -9.18 13.64 -11.60
C PHE A 182 -10.62 13.91 -11.13
N HIS A 183 -11.51 12.97 -11.40
CA HIS A 183 -12.89 12.97 -10.91
C HIS A 183 -13.01 12.46 -9.47
N GLY A 184 -12.02 11.73 -9.00
CA GLY A 184 -11.95 11.23 -7.63
C GLY A 184 -10.50 11.00 -7.20
N LEU A 185 -10.19 11.37 -5.94
CA LEU A 185 -8.93 11.06 -5.30
C LEU A 185 -9.19 10.37 -3.97
N CYS A 186 -8.32 9.43 -3.59
CA CYS A 186 -8.38 8.82 -2.27
C CYS A 186 -6.98 8.58 -1.70
N ALA A 187 -6.91 8.45 -0.38
CA ALA A 187 -5.72 8.11 0.39
C ALA A 187 -6.02 7.00 1.40
N ALA A 188 -4.99 6.34 1.92
CA ALA A 188 -5.17 5.18 2.80
C ALA A 188 -5.60 5.53 4.23
N SER A 189 -5.46 6.78 4.66
CA SER A 189 -5.89 7.21 5.99
C SER A 189 -6.68 8.52 5.95
N ALA A 190 -7.50 8.74 6.96
CA ALA A 190 -8.29 9.97 7.09
C ALA A 190 -7.40 11.20 7.30
N ASP A 191 -6.32 11.07 8.06
CA ASP A 191 -5.39 12.16 8.34
C ASP A 191 -4.65 12.60 7.07
N GLU A 192 -4.19 11.64 6.25
CA GLU A 192 -3.57 11.94 4.96
C GLU A 192 -4.57 12.58 4.00
N ALA A 193 -5.77 12.04 3.89
CA ALA A 193 -6.83 12.60 3.05
C ALA A 193 -7.13 14.06 3.40
N VAL A 194 -7.26 14.38 4.69
CA VAL A 194 -7.49 15.75 5.19
C VAL A 194 -6.26 16.63 4.93
N SER A 195 -5.07 16.14 5.20
CA SER A 195 -3.81 16.89 5.02
C SER A 195 -3.60 17.26 3.55
N ILE A 196 -3.66 16.29 2.64
CA ILE A 196 -3.51 16.49 1.20
C ILE A 196 -4.63 17.39 0.67
N GLY A 197 -5.87 17.11 1.07
CA GLY A 197 -7.04 17.88 0.65
C GLY A 197 -6.89 19.37 0.96
N ARG A 198 -6.41 19.71 2.17
CA ARG A 198 -6.18 21.11 2.58
C ARG A 198 -5.03 21.78 1.80
N ARG A 199 -3.90 21.06 1.59
CA ARG A 199 -2.75 21.63 0.88
C ARG A 199 -3.05 21.94 -0.57
N HIS A 200 -3.82 21.10 -1.24
CA HIS A 200 -4.07 21.19 -2.68
C HIS A 200 -5.47 21.65 -3.07
N ARG A 201 -6.36 21.91 -2.10
CA ARG A 201 -7.79 22.20 -2.32
C ARG A 201 -8.49 21.09 -3.11
N LEU A 202 -8.23 19.84 -2.72
CA LEU A 202 -8.77 18.65 -3.36
C LEU A 202 -9.75 17.94 -2.42
N ALA A 203 -10.82 17.39 -3.00
CA ALA A 203 -11.70 16.46 -2.30
C ALA A 203 -11.08 15.08 -2.35
N VAL A 204 -10.41 14.69 -1.25
CA VAL A 204 -9.74 13.41 -1.10
C VAL A 204 -10.56 12.52 -0.18
N ASP A 205 -11.00 11.38 -0.68
CA ASP A 205 -11.72 10.37 0.10
C ASP A 205 -10.73 9.54 0.95
N SER A 206 -11.14 9.10 2.14
CA SER A 206 -10.37 8.14 2.93
C SER A 206 -10.85 6.73 2.64
N LEU A 207 -9.99 5.90 2.06
CA LEU A 207 -10.24 4.49 1.80
C LEU A 207 -9.12 3.67 2.45
N PRO A 208 -9.34 3.05 3.60
CA PRO A 208 -8.29 2.34 4.31
C PRO A 208 -7.80 1.11 3.54
N ASN A 209 -6.60 0.66 3.87
CA ASN A 209 -6.11 -0.62 3.39
C ASN A 209 -6.97 -1.76 3.93
N ALA A 210 -7.09 -2.83 3.16
CA ALA A 210 -7.89 -3.98 3.52
C ALA A 210 -7.08 -5.28 3.49
N VAL A 211 -7.45 -6.19 4.37
CA VAL A 211 -6.92 -7.55 4.41
C VAL A 211 -8.05 -8.57 4.26
N ARG A 212 -7.75 -9.72 3.66
CA ARG A 212 -8.69 -10.84 3.64
C ARG A 212 -8.64 -11.54 4.99
N VAL A 213 -9.75 -11.49 5.72
CA VAL A 213 -9.89 -12.24 6.96
C VAL A 213 -10.16 -13.69 6.60
N ARG A 214 -9.12 -14.52 6.57
CA ARG A 214 -9.30 -15.97 6.58
C ARG A 214 -9.82 -16.34 7.96
N GLY A 215 -10.73 -17.33 8.05
CA GLY A 215 -11.36 -17.68 9.32
C GLY A 215 -10.32 -17.76 10.44
N LEU A 216 -10.37 -16.77 11.33
CA LEU A 216 -9.52 -16.80 12.52
C LEU A 216 -9.82 -18.12 13.22
N PRO A 217 -8.82 -18.96 13.53
CA PRO A 217 -9.07 -20.09 14.38
C PRO A 217 -9.72 -19.55 15.66
N ALA A 218 -10.95 -20.00 15.95
CA ALA A 218 -11.59 -19.66 17.19
C ALA A 218 -10.61 -20.06 18.30
N SER A 219 -10.10 -19.07 19.03
CA SER A 219 -9.05 -19.20 20.02
C SER A 219 -7.84 -20.02 19.55
N ARG A 220 -6.84 -19.35 18.96
CA ARG A 220 -5.51 -19.92 18.89
C ARG A 220 -5.04 -20.05 20.37
N PRO A 221 -4.81 -21.26 20.90
CA PRO A 221 -4.18 -21.33 22.20
C PRO A 221 -2.82 -20.65 22.02
N VAL A 222 -2.62 -19.50 22.66
CA VAL A 222 -1.27 -19.01 22.90
C VAL A 222 -0.63 -20.18 23.62
N ARG A 223 0.34 -20.83 22.97
CA ARG A 223 0.99 -22.01 23.57
C ARG A 223 1.53 -21.54 24.90
N ALA A 224 0.84 -21.96 25.97
CA ALA A 224 1.28 -21.71 27.33
C ALA A 224 2.76 -22.07 27.39
N VAL A 225 3.60 -21.05 27.61
CA VAL A 225 5.03 -21.14 27.87
C VAL A 225 5.69 -22.30 27.08
N SER A 226 5.71 -22.20 25.75
CA SER A 226 6.65 -23.02 24.99
C SER A 226 8.03 -22.53 25.41
N ARG A 227 8.98 -23.48 25.57
CA ARG A 227 10.39 -23.12 25.86
C ARG A 227 11.03 -22.27 24.73
N GLU A 228 10.24 -21.91 23.73
CA GLU A 228 10.68 -21.18 22.54
C GLU A 228 9.69 -20.04 22.20
N THR A 229 10.22 -18.82 22.15
CA THR A 229 9.50 -17.61 21.74
C THR A 229 9.94 -17.23 20.34
N SER A 230 9.02 -17.26 19.38
CA SER A 230 9.28 -16.88 17.99
C SER A 230 8.75 -15.49 17.71
N LEU A 231 9.64 -14.55 17.40
CA LEU A 231 9.32 -13.20 16.97
C LEU A 231 9.30 -13.13 15.45
N LEU A 232 8.28 -12.50 14.89
CA LEU A 232 8.13 -12.35 13.45
C LEU A 232 8.14 -10.88 13.04
N PHE A 233 8.91 -10.55 12.00
CA PHE A 233 8.86 -9.26 11.32
C PHE A 233 8.71 -9.47 9.81
N VAL A 234 7.56 -9.10 9.26
CA VAL A 234 7.25 -9.18 7.82
C VAL A 234 7.35 -7.79 7.22
N SER A 235 8.18 -7.60 6.19
CA SER A 235 8.35 -6.28 5.61
C SER A 235 9.05 -6.29 4.24
N ASN A 236 8.80 -5.26 3.44
CA ASN A 236 9.63 -4.99 2.27
C ASN A 236 10.98 -4.42 2.73
N LEU A 237 12.05 -5.15 2.51
CA LEU A 237 13.40 -4.84 2.95
C LEU A 237 14.22 -3.98 1.93
N THR A 238 13.56 -3.43 0.91
CA THR A 238 14.12 -2.30 0.12
C THR A 238 13.96 -0.97 0.84
N TYR A 239 12.97 -0.87 1.71
CA TYR A 239 12.58 0.34 2.40
C TYR A 239 13.42 0.53 3.66
N GLN A 240 14.20 1.62 3.71
CA GLN A 240 15.19 1.85 4.76
C GLN A 240 14.63 1.76 6.19
N PRO A 241 13.48 2.34 6.55
CA PRO A 241 12.91 2.19 7.89
C PRO A 241 12.62 0.74 8.31
N ASN A 242 12.31 -0.12 7.34
CA ASN A 242 12.11 -1.54 7.64
C ASN A 242 13.44 -2.27 7.90
N VAL A 243 14.50 -1.86 7.21
CA VAL A 243 15.87 -2.37 7.45
C VAL A 243 16.31 -1.98 8.85
N GLU A 244 16.19 -0.71 9.21
CA GLU A 244 16.54 -0.19 10.55
C GLU A 244 15.73 -0.87 11.66
N ALA A 245 14.43 -1.12 11.42
CA ALA A 245 13.58 -1.85 12.37
C ALA A 245 14.05 -3.30 12.55
N ALA A 246 14.44 -3.99 11.47
CA ALA A 246 14.99 -5.34 11.56
C ALA A 246 16.33 -5.36 12.30
N GLU A 247 17.23 -4.42 12.01
CA GLU A 247 18.51 -4.25 12.71
C GLU A 247 18.30 -3.96 14.20
N GLN A 248 17.34 -3.11 14.57
CA GLN A 248 16.98 -2.85 15.95
C GLN A 248 16.40 -4.09 16.64
N LEU A 249 15.52 -4.84 15.97
CA LEU A 249 14.92 -6.05 16.50
C LEU A 249 16.01 -7.10 16.84
N VAL A 250 16.94 -7.34 15.92
CA VAL A 250 18.00 -8.33 16.09
C VAL A 250 19.15 -7.82 16.96
N GLY A 251 19.58 -6.57 16.78
CA GLY A 251 20.77 -6.03 17.43
C GLY A 251 20.53 -5.51 18.85
N THR A 252 19.27 -5.23 19.23
CA THR A 252 18.96 -4.58 20.50
C THR A 252 17.88 -5.35 21.28
N ILE A 253 16.71 -5.58 20.67
CA ILE A 253 15.56 -6.18 21.37
C ILE A 253 15.82 -7.67 21.66
N LEU A 254 16.30 -8.43 20.67
CA LEU A 254 16.58 -9.85 20.84
C LEU A 254 17.61 -10.15 21.94
N PRO A 255 18.79 -9.47 22.01
CA PRO A 255 19.71 -9.67 23.12
C PRO A 255 19.09 -9.37 24.50
N ALA A 256 18.36 -8.25 24.63
CA ALA A 256 17.71 -7.90 25.88
C ALA A 256 16.66 -8.93 26.34
N LEU A 257 15.94 -9.54 25.39
CA LEU A 257 15.00 -10.63 25.69
C LEU A 257 15.71 -11.91 26.11
N ARG A 258 16.85 -12.26 25.49
CA ARG A 258 17.64 -13.44 25.88
C ARG A 258 18.13 -13.34 27.33
N ASP A 259 18.49 -12.14 27.78
CA ASP A 259 18.95 -11.90 29.15
C ASP A 259 17.81 -12.05 30.18
N ARG A 260 16.56 -11.83 29.78
CA ARG A 260 15.40 -11.81 30.68
C ARG A 260 14.56 -13.08 30.62
N LEU A 261 14.47 -13.74 29.46
CA LEU A 261 13.65 -14.91 29.28
C LEU A 261 14.45 -16.21 29.49
N ALA A 262 13.92 -17.12 30.30
CA ALA A 262 14.56 -18.43 30.60
C ALA A 262 14.49 -19.42 29.42
N GLY A 263 13.88 -19.04 28.28
CA GLY A 263 13.68 -19.89 27.10
C GLY A 263 14.49 -19.42 25.88
N ARG A 264 14.44 -20.21 24.82
CA ARG A 264 15.01 -19.83 23.53
C ARG A 264 14.14 -18.75 22.88
N VAL A 265 14.77 -17.67 22.41
CA VAL A 265 14.10 -16.62 21.62
C VAL A 265 14.68 -16.64 20.22
N SER A 266 13.82 -16.70 19.21
CA SER A 266 14.19 -16.66 17.80
C SER A 266 13.50 -15.52 17.08
N VAL A 267 14.10 -15.03 15.99
CA VAL A 267 13.56 -13.99 15.12
C VAL A 267 13.50 -14.50 13.69
N THR A 268 12.36 -14.33 13.04
CA THR A 268 12.23 -14.56 11.61
C THR A 268 11.94 -13.23 10.89
N LEU A 269 12.82 -12.86 9.98
CA LEU A 269 12.69 -11.66 9.12
C LEU A 269 12.24 -12.11 7.73
N VAL A 270 11.03 -11.73 7.33
CA VAL A 270 10.42 -12.18 6.07
C VAL A 270 10.20 -11.01 5.12
N GLY A 271 10.66 -11.15 3.89
CA GLY A 271 10.33 -10.19 2.83
C GLY A 271 11.34 -10.11 1.70
N PRO A 272 10.96 -9.47 0.59
CA PRO A 272 11.84 -9.31 -0.56
C PRO A 272 13.09 -8.51 -0.21
N HIS A 273 14.18 -8.76 -0.96
CA HIS A 273 15.49 -8.09 -0.80
C HIS A 273 16.19 -8.37 0.55
N ALA A 274 15.94 -9.51 1.13
CA ALA A 274 16.54 -9.95 2.39
C ALA A 274 18.09 -9.99 2.37
N GLY A 275 18.73 -10.03 1.20
CA GLY A 275 20.19 -9.95 1.08
C GLY A 275 20.86 -8.76 1.77
N ARG A 276 20.11 -7.65 1.98
CA ARG A 276 20.60 -6.51 2.78
C ARG A 276 20.75 -6.85 4.27
N LEU A 277 20.06 -7.86 4.76
CA LEU A 277 20.03 -8.29 6.15
C LEU A 277 20.75 -9.63 6.37
N GLU A 278 21.46 -10.15 5.37
CA GLU A 278 22.16 -11.44 5.48
C GLU A 278 23.19 -11.45 6.62
N HIS A 279 23.76 -10.27 6.91
CA HIS A 279 24.68 -10.07 8.05
C HIS A 279 24.04 -10.27 9.43
N LEU A 280 22.70 -10.29 9.53
CA LEU A 280 21.96 -10.54 10.76
C LEU A 280 21.67 -12.02 10.99
N ARG A 281 21.87 -12.89 9.98
CA ARG A 281 21.60 -14.32 10.07
C ARG A 281 22.44 -14.97 11.17
N ALA A 282 21.81 -15.75 12.04
CA ALA A 282 22.40 -16.47 13.13
C ALA A 282 21.59 -17.76 13.41
N ASP A 283 22.02 -18.59 14.37
CA ASP A 283 21.33 -19.84 14.72
C ASP A 283 19.88 -19.64 15.20
N ASP A 284 19.58 -18.45 15.69
CA ASP A 284 18.25 -18.05 16.18
C ASP A 284 17.68 -16.83 15.41
N VAL A 285 18.30 -16.43 14.29
CA VAL A 285 17.81 -15.40 13.38
C VAL A 285 17.72 -15.94 11.98
N GLU A 286 16.51 -16.17 11.52
CA GLU A 286 16.23 -16.55 10.15
C GLU A 286 15.94 -15.29 9.31
N VAL A 287 16.59 -15.18 8.15
CA VAL A 287 16.34 -14.15 7.15
C VAL A 287 15.86 -14.84 5.88
N THR A 288 14.59 -14.67 5.56
CA THR A 288 14.01 -15.23 4.32
C THR A 288 13.95 -14.16 3.24
N GLY A 289 13.91 -14.58 1.98
CA GLY A 289 13.58 -13.71 0.86
C GLY A 289 12.08 -13.53 0.68
N PHE A 290 11.66 -13.27 -0.55
CA PHE A 290 10.27 -13.36 -0.95
C PHE A 290 9.75 -14.78 -0.73
N VAL A 291 8.57 -14.90 -0.13
CA VAL A 291 7.88 -16.17 0.09
C VAL A 291 6.49 -16.12 -0.55
N PRO A 292 6.02 -17.21 -1.17
CA PRO A 292 4.72 -17.21 -1.85
C PRO A 292 3.52 -17.21 -0.87
N SER A 293 3.74 -17.56 0.41
CA SER A 293 2.73 -17.53 1.46
C SER A 293 3.33 -17.15 2.80
N LEU A 294 2.64 -16.28 3.52
CA LEU A 294 3.00 -15.85 4.88
C LEU A 294 2.32 -16.69 5.96
N GLU A 295 1.42 -17.60 5.59
CA GLU A 295 0.56 -18.34 6.52
C GLU A 295 1.35 -19.17 7.54
N SER A 296 2.37 -19.91 7.09
CA SER A 296 3.21 -20.73 7.99
C SER A 296 4.02 -19.87 8.96
N PHE A 297 4.49 -18.71 8.54
CA PHE A 297 5.25 -17.78 9.37
C PHE A 297 4.36 -17.17 10.46
N TYR A 298 3.20 -16.65 10.10
CA TYR A 298 2.23 -16.16 11.09
C TYR A 298 1.74 -17.31 11.98
N ALA A 299 1.59 -18.53 11.42
CA ALA A 299 1.18 -19.71 12.18
C ALA A 299 2.20 -20.12 13.24
N SER A 300 3.48 -19.94 13.04
CA SER A 300 4.55 -20.28 13.98
C SER A 300 4.91 -19.12 14.92
N ALA A 301 4.59 -17.89 14.58
CA ALA A 301 4.95 -16.72 15.37
C ALA A 301 4.25 -16.69 16.73
N THR A 302 4.99 -16.36 17.79
CA THR A 302 4.45 -16.06 19.12
C THR A 302 3.99 -14.61 19.18
N VAL A 303 4.80 -13.68 18.66
CA VAL A 303 4.53 -12.23 18.63
C VAL A 303 5.05 -11.66 17.31
N VAL A 304 4.27 -10.77 16.70
CA VAL A 304 4.76 -9.90 15.63
C VAL A 304 5.32 -8.64 16.26
N VAL A 305 6.56 -8.28 15.89
CA VAL A 305 7.24 -7.09 16.43
C VAL A 305 7.55 -6.13 15.30
N ALA A 306 7.06 -4.89 15.38
CA ALA A 306 7.24 -3.87 14.36
C ALA A 306 7.82 -2.57 14.95
N PRO A 307 9.14 -2.50 15.26
CA PRO A 307 9.77 -1.39 15.94
C PRO A 307 10.19 -0.28 14.94
N ILE A 308 9.28 0.14 14.07
CA ILE A 308 9.53 1.14 13.02
C ILE A 308 9.49 2.53 13.63
N ARG A 309 10.58 3.27 13.60
CA ARG A 309 10.67 4.59 14.24
C ARG A 309 10.10 5.72 13.42
N HIS A 310 10.13 5.61 12.10
CA HIS A 310 9.72 6.65 11.18
C HIS A 310 9.34 6.02 9.83
N GLY A 311 8.65 6.79 9.01
CA GLY A 311 8.23 6.39 7.67
C GLY A 311 6.73 6.53 7.50
N ALA A 312 6.35 6.88 6.27
CA ALA A 312 5.01 6.70 5.77
C ALA A 312 4.90 5.26 5.24
N GLY A 313 3.74 4.77 5.03
CA GLY A 313 3.52 3.49 4.40
C GLY A 313 2.37 2.73 5.01
N THR A 314 1.82 1.86 4.19
CA THR A 314 0.65 1.07 4.52
C THR A 314 0.91 0.21 5.76
N ARG A 315 0.03 0.29 6.73
CA ARG A 315 0.13 -0.47 8.00
C ARG A 315 -0.31 -1.92 7.82
N ILE A 316 -0.22 -2.42 6.59
CA ILE A 316 -0.75 -3.73 6.18
C ILE A 316 -0.15 -4.87 7.01
N LYS A 317 1.13 -4.77 7.39
CA LYS A 317 1.80 -5.79 8.22
C LYS A 317 1.14 -6.00 9.58
N LEU A 318 0.59 -4.93 10.19
CA LEU A 318 -0.15 -5.04 11.45
C LEU A 318 -1.55 -5.61 11.20
N LEU A 319 -2.22 -5.18 10.14
CA LEU A 319 -3.52 -5.72 9.74
C LEU A 319 -3.44 -7.21 9.38
N GLU A 320 -2.37 -7.64 8.70
CA GLU A 320 -2.12 -9.06 8.43
C GLU A 320 -1.91 -9.84 9.74
N ALA A 321 -1.04 -9.35 10.65
CA ALA A 321 -0.84 -9.98 11.95
C ALA A 321 -2.15 -10.15 12.73
N PHE A 322 -2.99 -9.12 12.76
CA PHE A 322 -4.32 -9.15 13.36
C PHE A 322 -5.24 -10.17 12.67
N ALA A 323 -5.23 -10.21 11.33
CA ALA A 323 -6.01 -11.16 10.54
C ALA A 323 -5.57 -12.60 10.71
N TYR A 324 -4.29 -12.83 11.01
CA TYR A 324 -3.75 -14.16 11.33
C TYR A 324 -3.85 -14.53 12.83
N GLY A 325 -4.37 -13.63 13.67
CA GLY A 325 -4.54 -13.88 15.10
C GLY A 325 -3.22 -13.98 15.85
N VAL A 326 -2.25 -13.13 15.53
CA VAL A 326 -0.97 -13.04 16.25
C VAL A 326 -0.92 -11.75 17.04
N PRO A 327 -0.57 -11.76 18.35
CA PRO A 327 -0.43 -10.54 19.12
C PRO A 327 0.71 -9.69 18.58
N VAL A 328 0.55 -8.36 18.65
CA VAL A 328 1.48 -7.39 18.04
C VAL A 328 2.07 -6.49 19.10
N VAL A 329 3.39 -6.29 19.01
CA VAL A 329 4.11 -5.19 19.65
C VAL A 329 4.64 -4.27 18.55
N ALA A 330 4.25 -3.00 18.56
CA ALA A 330 4.61 -2.06 17.51
C ALA A 330 4.93 -0.67 18.08
N SER A 331 5.74 0.08 17.38
CA SER A 331 5.93 1.50 17.71
C SER A 331 4.68 2.32 17.36
N SER A 332 4.52 3.48 17.99
CA SER A 332 3.48 4.45 17.64
C SER A 332 3.56 4.85 16.16
N ALA A 333 4.77 4.99 15.61
CA ALA A 333 4.98 5.28 14.19
C ALA A 333 4.50 4.13 13.28
N ALA A 334 4.70 2.86 13.67
CA ALA A 334 4.21 1.71 12.92
C ALA A 334 2.68 1.59 12.96
N ALA A 335 2.03 2.07 14.01
CA ALA A 335 0.58 2.00 14.20
C ALA A 335 -0.17 3.23 13.67
N ASN A 336 0.55 4.29 13.29
CA ASN A 336 -0.05 5.56 12.85
C ASN A 336 -0.99 5.35 11.65
N GLY A 337 -2.15 6.00 11.65
CA GLY A 337 -3.19 5.87 10.62
C GLY A 337 -4.11 4.67 10.78
N LEU A 338 -3.92 3.81 11.79
CA LEU A 338 -4.86 2.76 12.20
C LEU A 338 -5.67 3.18 13.44
N GLU A 339 -6.93 2.79 13.48
CA GLU A 339 -7.81 3.02 14.65
C GLU A 339 -7.50 2.03 15.79
N VAL A 340 -6.21 1.86 16.13
CA VAL A 340 -5.78 0.98 17.22
C VAL A 340 -5.68 1.70 18.55
N VAL A 341 -5.84 0.96 19.63
CA VAL A 341 -5.73 1.44 21.01
C VAL A 341 -4.74 0.53 21.73
N ASP A 342 -3.74 1.15 22.38
CA ASP A 342 -2.76 0.46 23.21
C ASP A 342 -3.43 -0.35 24.33
N GLY A 343 -2.88 -1.51 24.63
CA GLY A 343 -3.42 -2.43 25.64
C GLY A 343 -4.72 -3.12 25.25
N ARG A 344 -5.30 -2.75 24.11
CA ARG A 344 -6.57 -3.33 23.61
C ARG A 344 -6.37 -4.14 22.32
N HIS A 345 -5.74 -3.57 21.29
CA HIS A 345 -5.57 -4.22 19.99
C HIS A 345 -4.13 -4.71 19.78
N LEU A 346 -3.18 -4.04 20.41
CA LEU A 346 -1.75 -4.31 20.39
C LEU A 346 -1.12 -3.71 21.64
N LEU A 347 0.19 -3.90 21.82
CA LEU A 347 0.97 -3.12 22.77
C LEU A 347 1.89 -2.16 22.00
N LEU A 348 1.83 -0.88 22.36
CA LEU A 348 2.71 0.15 21.82
C LEU A 348 4.04 0.15 22.58
N ALA A 349 5.14 0.32 21.83
CA ALA A 349 6.50 0.35 22.37
C ALA A 349 7.38 1.18 21.44
N ASP A 350 7.82 2.35 21.90
CA ASP A 350 8.60 3.29 21.11
C ASP A 350 10.11 3.18 21.35
N ASN A 351 10.52 2.36 22.29
CA ASN A 351 11.94 2.05 22.59
C ASN A 351 12.14 0.58 22.94
N CYS A 352 13.40 0.19 23.11
CA CYS A 352 13.79 -1.20 23.38
C CYS A 352 13.20 -1.72 24.71
N ASP A 353 13.28 -0.95 25.78
CA ASP A 353 12.82 -1.40 27.10
C ASP A 353 11.31 -1.62 27.13
N GLU A 354 10.54 -0.74 26.47
CA GLU A 354 9.10 -0.89 26.30
C GLU A 354 8.77 -2.12 25.45
N ALA A 355 9.52 -2.36 24.35
CA ALA A 355 9.29 -3.50 23.48
C ALA A 355 9.56 -4.83 24.22
N VAL A 356 10.63 -4.90 25.00
CA VAL A 356 10.95 -6.05 25.84
C VAL A 356 9.87 -6.25 26.89
N ALA A 357 9.46 -5.22 27.62
CA ALA A 357 8.43 -5.31 28.65
C ALA A 357 7.06 -5.74 28.05
N ALA A 358 6.71 -5.24 26.86
CA ALA A 358 5.49 -5.60 26.16
C ALA A 358 5.49 -7.08 25.74
N ILE A 359 6.62 -7.57 25.21
CA ILE A 359 6.77 -8.99 24.85
C ILE A 359 6.70 -9.88 26.11
N GLU A 360 7.40 -9.52 27.20
CA GLU A 360 7.31 -10.22 28.47
C GLU A 360 5.87 -10.27 29.01
N ALA A 361 5.14 -9.17 28.95
CA ALA A 361 3.75 -9.11 29.38
C ALA A 361 2.85 -10.06 28.55
N ILE A 362 3.01 -10.09 27.21
CA ILE A 362 2.28 -11.02 26.32
C ILE A 362 2.55 -12.49 26.69
N LEU A 363 3.78 -12.80 27.11
CA LEU A 363 4.19 -14.16 27.45
C LEU A 363 3.78 -14.59 28.88
N ALA A 364 3.78 -13.66 29.82
CA ALA A 364 3.62 -13.94 31.25
C ALA A 364 2.21 -13.68 31.79
N GLU A 365 1.51 -12.68 31.25
CA GLU A 365 0.18 -12.30 31.76
C GLU A 365 -0.89 -13.18 31.15
N GLU A 366 -1.53 -13.98 32.01
CA GLU A 366 -2.62 -14.88 31.62
C GLU A 366 -3.79 -14.10 31.03
N GLY A 367 -4.24 -14.48 29.83
CA GLY A 367 -5.38 -13.85 29.15
C GLY A 367 -5.05 -12.58 28.34
N LEU A 368 -3.87 -11.96 28.47
CA LEU A 368 -3.53 -10.74 27.71
C LEU A 368 -3.48 -11.02 26.20
N ALA A 369 -2.70 -12.00 25.77
CA ALA A 369 -2.57 -12.31 24.35
C ALA A 369 -3.90 -12.72 23.70
N PRO A 370 -4.74 -13.60 24.24
CA PRO A 370 -6.06 -13.88 23.70
C PRO A 370 -6.95 -12.64 23.60
N ARG A 371 -6.92 -11.76 24.61
CA ARG A 371 -7.68 -10.51 24.59
C ARG A 371 -7.24 -9.58 23.46
N LEU A 372 -5.92 -9.37 23.28
CA LEU A 372 -5.39 -8.55 22.19
C LEU A 372 -5.78 -9.12 20.82
N ILE A 373 -5.65 -10.42 20.63
CA ILE A 373 -6.03 -11.12 19.39
C ILE A 373 -7.51 -10.95 19.08
N ASP A 374 -8.39 -11.15 20.07
CA ASP A 374 -9.83 -11.04 19.87
C ASP A 374 -10.25 -9.61 19.53
N GLU A 375 -9.73 -8.60 20.24
CA GLU A 375 -10.07 -7.20 20.00
C GLU A 375 -9.50 -6.72 18.65
N ALA A 376 -8.24 -7.06 18.32
CA ALA A 376 -7.63 -6.77 17.03
C ALA A 376 -8.40 -7.43 15.87
N GLY A 377 -8.80 -8.69 16.05
CA GLY A 377 -9.62 -9.41 15.07
C GLY A 377 -11.01 -8.78 14.88
N ARG A 378 -11.65 -8.26 15.94
CA ARG A 378 -12.90 -7.49 15.81
C ARG A 378 -12.70 -6.19 15.05
N LEU A 379 -11.62 -5.46 15.35
CA LEU A 379 -11.27 -4.23 14.64
C LEU A 379 -11.08 -4.48 13.15
N VAL A 380 -10.28 -5.50 12.78
CA VAL A 380 -10.04 -5.85 11.37
C VAL A 380 -11.35 -6.19 10.66
N ARG A 381 -12.18 -7.04 11.24
CA ARG A 381 -13.47 -7.42 10.65
C ARG A 381 -14.41 -6.23 10.48
N ALA A 382 -14.40 -5.28 11.41
CA ALA A 382 -15.31 -4.14 11.41
C ALA A 382 -14.86 -2.98 10.50
N ARG A 383 -13.53 -2.84 10.24
CA ARG A 383 -12.98 -1.64 9.60
C ARG A 383 -12.05 -1.92 8.42
N TYR A 384 -11.31 -3.03 8.46
CA TYR A 384 -10.19 -3.30 7.55
C TYR A 384 -10.33 -4.62 6.78
N SER A 385 -11.46 -5.31 6.89
CA SER A 385 -11.70 -6.47 6.06
C SER A 385 -12.08 -6.05 4.63
N PHE A 386 -11.71 -6.88 3.67
CA PHE A 386 -12.08 -6.69 2.27
C PHE A 386 -13.59 -6.48 2.10
N GLU A 387 -14.41 -7.24 2.83
CA GLU A 387 -15.87 -7.21 2.79
C GLU A 387 -16.45 -5.86 3.24
N VAL A 388 -15.73 -5.13 4.10
CA VAL A 388 -16.14 -3.80 4.60
C VAL A 388 -15.61 -2.69 3.69
N VAL A 389 -14.37 -2.80 3.21
CA VAL A 389 -13.73 -1.72 2.46
C VAL A 389 -14.12 -1.73 0.97
N ALA A 390 -14.30 -2.90 0.35
CA ALA A 390 -14.64 -2.98 -1.07
C ALA A 390 -15.95 -2.26 -1.45
N PRO A 391 -17.04 -2.29 -0.65
CA PRO A 391 -18.21 -1.43 -0.87
C PRO A 391 -17.87 0.06 -0.91
N ALA A 392 -17.02 0.56 0.00
CA ALA A 392 -16.62 1.96 0.02
C ALA A 392 -15.80 2.37 -1.23
N VAL A 393 -15.01 1.43 -1.78
CA VAL A 393 -14.34 1.62 -3.07
C VAL A 393 -15.36 1.74 -4.21
N ARG A 394 -16.41 0.91 -4.23
CA ARG A 394 -17.49 1.03 -5.24
C ARG A 394 -18.23 2.35 -5.14
N ASP A 395 -18.54 2.79 -3.93
CA ASP A 395 -19.14 4.10 -3.69
C ASP A 395 -18.24 5.26 -4.15
N PHE A 396 -16.94 5.12 -4.01
CA PHE A 396 -15.95 6.07 -4.52
C PHE A 396 -16.02 6.18 -6.07
N PHE A 397 -16.10 5.05 -6.79
CA PHE A 397 -16.27 5.03 -8.24
C PHE A 397 -17.62 5.63 -8.66
N ALA A 398 -18.69 5.35 -7.93
CA ALA A 398 -20.00 5.95 -8.18
C ALA A 398 -19.97 7.48 -8.05
N ARG A 399 -19.25 8.01 -7.04
CA ARG A 399 -19.06 9.46 -6.90
C ARG A 399 -18.24 10.06 -8.04
N ALA A 400 -17.21 9.35 -8.52
CA ALA A 400 -16.42 9.79 -9.67
C ALA A 400 -17.27 9.90 -10.96
N ASP A 401 -18.12 8.91 -11.22
CA ASP A 401 -19.08 8.97 -12.34
C ASP A 401 -20.08 10.12 -12.19
N ALA A 402 -20.61 10.34 -10.98
CA ALA A 402 -21.53 11.46 -10.73
C ALA A 402 -20.87 12.82 -11.00
N ARG A 403 -19.61 13.02 -10.59
CA ARG A 403 -18.83 14.22 -10.90
C ARG A 403 -18.59 14.37 -12.41
N ALA A 404 -18.24 13.29 -13.09
CA ALA A 404 -18.04 13.30 -14.55
C ALA A 404 -19.31 13.71 -15.30
N ARG A 405 -20.48 13.22 -14.89
CA ARG A 405 -21.78 13.63 -15.46
C ARG A 405 -22.09 15.10 -15.28
N SER A 406 -21.67 15.69 -14.17
CA SER A 406 -21.89 17.11 -13.87
C SER A 406 -20.76 18.02 -14.39
N GLY A 407 -19.75 17.49 -15.07
CA GLY A 407 -18.56 18.22 -15.51
C GLY A 407 -17.67 18.70 -14.38
N GLN A 408 -17.80 18.09 -13.18
CA GLN A 408 -17.02 18.45 -12.00
C GLN A 408 -15.77 17.56 -11.88
N ARG A 409 -14.78 18.08 -11.17
CA ARG A 409 -13.56 17.39 -10.76
C ARG A 409 -13.51 17.28 -9.23
N ALA A 410 -12.51 16.57 -8.71
CA ALA A 410 -12.32 16.42 -7.28
C ALA A 410 -11.61 17.64 -6.65
N THR A 411 -12.12 18.84 -6.91
CA THR A 411 -11.64 20.10 -6.33
C THR A 411 -12.60 20.61 -5.27
N ILE A 412 -12.08 21.42 -4.33
CA ILE A 412 -12.86 22.15 -3.33
C ILE A 412 -12.76 23.63 -3.66
N ASP A 413 -13.88 24.30 -3.72
CA ASP A 413 -13.98 25.75 -3.97
C ASP A 413 -13.28 26.59 -2.89
#